data_84971b0109b44ed977e1d5ed3fefb042
#
_entry.id   84971b0109b44ed977e1d5ed3fefb042
#
_cell.length_a   1.000
_cell.length_b   1.000
_cell.length_c   1.000
_cell.angle_alpha   90.00
_cell.angle_beta   90.00
_cell.angle_gamma   90.00
#
_symmetry.space_group_name_H-M   'P 1'
#
loop_
_entity.id
_entity.type
_entity.pdbx_description
1 polymer ?
#
loop_
_entity_poly.entity_id
_entity_poly.type
_entity_poly.pdbx_seq_one_letter_code
_entity_poly.pdbx_strand_id
1 'polypeptide(L)'
;MRTSGSALRPAVFLDRDGTLNADLGYVSRPEDVRWLPGVAAALARLRWAGYLLIVVTNQSGIARGYYDAPAMQALHDWMNAELRTQGAHIDAFYHCPHHPDISGACTCRKPAPGMLLRAADDWFIDLERSWMIGDKMSDVVAGRAAGCTPILLSTGIALPDEEPALLRAAGLGEAADIILSGGQSAASDA
;
A
#
# COMPACT_ATOMS: atom_id res chain seq x y z
N MET A 1 14.08 25.49 9.70
CA MET A 1 13.33 26.48 8.90
C MET A 1 12.49 25.71 7.90
N ARG A 2 11.18 25.58 8.14
CA ARG A 2 10.26 24.98 7.17
C ARG A 2 10.02 26.00 6.06
N THR A 3 10.54 25.69 4.87
CA THR A 3 10.32 26.53 3.69
C THR A 3 8.88 26.35 3.23
N SER A 4 8.23 27.50 3.08
CA SER A 4 7.00 27.82 2.33
C SER A 4 6.19 26.65 1.75
N GLY A 5 5.07 26.27 2.42
CA GLY A 5 3.78 25.98 1.78
C GLY A 5 3.69 24.89 0.71
N SER A 6 4.37 23.74 0.85
CA SER A 6 3.92 22.56 0.07
C SER A 6 2.60 22.06 0.70
N ALA A 7 1.50 22.21 -0.02
CA ALA A 7 0.22 21.68 0.45
C ALA A 7 0.32 20.16 0.60
N LEU A 8 -0.18 19.63 1.73
CA LEU A 8 -0.25 18.20 1.96
C LEU A 8 -1.10 17.52 0.87
N ARG A 9 -0.65 16.36 0.39
CA ARG A 9 -1.32 15.59 -0.67
C ARG A 9 -1.90 14.30 -0.13
N PRO A 10 -3.09 13.89 -0.57
CA PRO A 10 -3.61 12.59 -0.21
C PRO A 10 -2.82 11.46 -0.90
N ALA A 11 -2.75 10.31 -0.26
CA ALA A 11 -2.11 9.12 -0.81
C ALA A 11 -3.01 7.89 -0.70
N VAL A 12 -2.74 6.91 -1.54
CA VAL A 12 -3.20 5.54 -1.37
C VAL A 12 -1.98 4.69 -1.04
N PHE A 13 -1.92 4.22 0.20
CA PHE A 13 -0.96 3.23 0.63
C PHE A 13 -1.45 1.84 0.24
N LEU A 14 -0.55 1.01 -0.25
CA LEU A 14 -0.85 -0.28 -0.85
C LEU A 14 0.07 -1.34 -0.24
N ASP A 15 -0.47 -2.46 0.24
CA ASP A 15 0.38 -3.63 0.40
C ASP A 15 0.80 -4.14 -0.99
N ARG A 16 1.81 -4.99 -1.05
CA ARG A 16 2.33 -5.57 -2.28
C ARG A 16 1.73 -6.95 -2.55
N ASP A 17 2.11 -7.91 -1.71
CA ASP A 17 1.76 -9.32 -1.87
C ASP A 17 0.33 -9.58 -1.39
N GLY A 18 -0.54 -10.06 -2.26
CA GLY A 18 -1.99 -10.20 -2.03
C GLY A 18 -2.82 -8.96 -2.40
N THR A 19 -2.16 -7.86 -2.81
CA THR A 19 -2.80 -6.58 -3.17
C THR A 19 -2.47 -6.15 -4.60
N LEU A 20 -1.20 -6.08 -4.96
CA LEU A 20 -0.74 -5.78 -6.33
C LEU A 20 -0.45 -7.06 -7.10
N ASN A 21 0.20 -8.01 -6.48
CA ASN A 21 0.52 -9.32 -7.04
C ASN A 21 0.04 -10.44 -6.11
N ALA A 22 -0.11 -11.65 -6.66
CA ALA A 22 -0.44 -12.82 -5.86
C ALA A 22 0.62 -13.04 -4.76
N ASP A 23 0.18 -13.38 -3.55
CA ASP A 23 1.06 -13.78 -2.45
C ASP A 23 1.48 -15.25 -2.65
N LEU A 24 2.63 -15.45 -3.28
CA LEU A 24 3.22 -16.77 -3.50
C LEU A 24 4.29 -17.12 -2.45
N GLY A 25 4.41 -16.28 -1.41
CA GLY A 25 5.44 -16.41 -0.38
C GLY A 25 6.82 -15.95 -0.88
N TYR A 26 7.37 -14.93 -0.23
CA TYR A 26 8.73 -14.42 -0.46
C TYR A 26 9.07 -14.06 -1.93
N VAL A 27 8.11 -13.48 -2.66
CA VAL A 27 8.32 -13.01 -4.03
C VAL A 27 9.45 -11.97 -4.07
N SER A 28 10.54 -12.32 -4.77
CA SER A 28 11.77 -11.52 -4.83
C SER A 28 12.37 -11.37 -6.22
N ARG A 29 11.79 -12.02 -7.26
CA ARG A 29 12.26 -11.97 -8.63
C ARG A 29 11.13 -11.61 -9.60
N PRO A 30 11.43 -10.97 -10.73
CA PRO A 30 10.44 -10.63 -11.75
C PRO A 30 9.62 -11.83 -12.24
N GLU A 31 10.26 -12.98 -12.44
CA GLU A 31 9.61 -14.20 -12.94
C GLU A 31 8.57 -14.79 -11.97
N ASP A 32 8.65 -14.42 -10.69
CA ASP A 32 7.71 -14.88 -9.65
C ASP A 32 6.50 -13.94 -9.52
N VAL A 33 6.56 -12.74 -10.09
CA VAL A 33 5.44 -11.78 -10.00
C VAL A 33 4.25 -12.26 -10.84
N ARG A 34 3.10 -12.30 -10.21
CA ARG A 34 1.81 -12.55 -10.87
C ARG A 34 0.87 -11.41 -10.51
N TRP A 35 0.75 -10.44 -11.40
CA TRP A 35 -0.14 -9.31 -11.20
C TRP A 35 -1.57 -9.75 -10.96
N LEU A 36 -2.24 -9.14 -9.99
CA LEU A 36 -3.66 -9.34 -9.79
C LEU A 36 -4.47 -8.60 -10.86
N PRO A 37 -5.68 -9.08 -11.19
CA PRO A 37 -6.50 -8.47 -12.24
C PRO A 37 -6.79 -7.00 -11.99
N GLY A 38 -6.66 -6.17 -13.02
CA GLY A 38 -7.07 -4.77 -13.00
C GLY A 38 -6.15 -3.81 -12.24
N VAL A 39 -5.03 -4.29 -11.68
CA VAL A 39 -4.11 -3.48 -10.86
C VAL A 39 -3.64 -2.23 -11.59
N ALA A 40 -3.08 -2.35 -12.79
CA ALA A 40 -2.55 -1.19 -13.52
C ALA A 40 -3.64 -0.15 -13.81
N ALA A 41 -4.84 -0.58 -14.22
CA ALA A 41 -5.96 0.32 -14.49
C ALA A 41 -6.44 1.04 -13.22
N ALA A 42 -6.52 0.34 -12.08
CA ALA A 42 -6.90 0.95 -10.80
C ALA A 42 -5.87 1.99 -10.34
N LEU A 43 -4.59 1.66 -10.41
CA LEU A 43 -3.49 2.58 -10.07
C LEU A 43 -3.51 3.83 -10.96
N ALA A 44 -3.69 3.67 -12.28
CA ALA A 44 -3.78 4.79 -13.21
C ALA A 44 -4.94 5.73 -12.86
N ARG A 45 -6.12 5.19 -12.53
CA ARG A 45 -7.31 5.97 -12.12
C ARG A 45 -7.08 6.75 -10.83
N LEU A 46 -6.53 6.11 -9.80
CA LEU A 46 -6.22 6.76 -8.52
C LEU A 46 -5.19 7.88 -8.70
N ARG A 47 -4.18 7.63 -9.52
CA ARG A 47 -3.17 8.63 -9.84
C ARG A 47 -3.76 9.82 -10.60
N TRP A 48 -4.62 9.56 -11.58
CA TRP A 48 -5.29 10.60 -12.35
C TRP A 48 -6.18 11.49 -11.47
N ALA A 49 -6.74 10.91 -10.40
CA ALA A 49 -7.47 11.63 -9.36
C ALA A 49 -6.59 12.44 -8.39
N GLY A 50 -5.25 12.39 -8.55
CA GLY A 50 -4.31 13.21 -7.78
C GLY A 50 -3.71 12.54 -6.55
N TYR A 51 -4.00 11.27 -6.30
CA TYR A 51 -3.39 10.53 -5.19
C TYR A 51 -1.93 10.17 -5.47
N LEU A 52 -1.08 10.29 -4.45
CA LEU A 52 0.21 9.61 -4.41
C LEU A 52 -0.03 8.10 -4.20
N LEU A 53 0.75 7.27 -4.88
CA LEU A 53 0.67 5.81 -4.76
C LEU A 53 1.93 5.30 -4.06
N ILE A 54 1.78 4.80 -2.85
CA ILE A 54 2.88 4.40 -1.98
C ILE A 54 2.74 2.94 -1.59
N VAL A 55 3.71 2.10 -1.93
CA VAL A 55 3.73 0.70 -1.47
C VAL A 55 4.37 0.62 -0.09
N VAL A 56 3.71 -0.10 0.83
CA VAL A 56 4.19 -0.39 2.19
C VAL A 56 4.07 -1.90 2.45
N THR A 57 5.19 -2.63 2.45
CA THR A 57 5.20 -4.09 2.45
C THR A 57 6.11 -4.72 3.50
N ASN A 58 5.66 -5.82 4.13
CA ASN A 58 6.46 -6.60 5.07
C ASN A 58 7.29 -7.64 4.30
N GLN A 59 8.62 -7.49 4.29
CA GLN A 59 9.55 -8.32 3.52
C GLN A 59 10.51 -9.09 4.43
N SER A 60 9.97 -9.97 5.27
CA SER A 60 10.74 -10.75 6.24
C SER A 60 11.68 -11.79 5.62
N GLY A 61 11.59 -12.05 4.32
CA GLY A 61 12.54 -12.86 3.58
C GLY A 61 13.98 -12.33 3.68
N ILE A 62 14.14 -11.00 3.86
CA ILE A 62 15.45 -10.38 4.08
C ILE A 62 16.04 -10.83 5.42
N ALA A 63 15.28 -10.76 6.52
CA ALA A 63 15.75 -11.25 7.83
C ALA A 63 16.03 -12.76 7.83
N ARG A 64 15.34 -13.51 6.97
CA ARG A 64 15.51 -14.96 6.81
C ARG A 64 16.68 -15.33 5.88
N GLY A 65 17.30 -14.35 5.21
CA GLY A 65 18.39 -14.60 4.28
C GLY A 65 17.98 -15.22 2.95
N TYR A 66 16.70 -15.14 2.57
CA TYR A 66 16.22 -15.69 1.30
C TYR A 66 16.58 -14.78 0.12
N TYR A 67 16.68 -13.49 0.35
CA TYR A 67 17.13 -12.44 -0.57
C TYR A 67 17.58 -11.22 0.22
N ASP A 68 18.30 -10.32 -0.41
CA ASP A 68 18.82 -9.12 0.23
C ASP A 68 18.02 -7.85 -0.16
N ALA A 69 18.34 -6.72 0.46
CA ALA A 69 17.68 -5.45 0.17
C ALA A 69 17.95 -4.94 -1.28
N PRO A 70 19.15 -5.09 -1.86
CA PRO A 70 19.36 -4.80 -3.28
C PRO A 70 18.48 -5.60 -4.23
N ALA A 71 18.31 -6.91 -4.00
CA ALA A 71 17.41 -7.75 -4.81
C ALA A 71 15.96 -7.28 -4.72
N MET A 72 15.50 -6.91 -3.52
CA MET A 72 14.16 -6.35 -3.31
C MET A 72 14.00 -5.01 -4.02
N GLN A 73 15.00 -4.13 -3.98
CA GLN A 73 14.96 -2.86 -4.70
C GLN A 73 14.90 -3.08 -6.21
N ALA A 74 15.70 -4.00 -6.75
CA ALA A 74 15.68 -4.34 -8.17
C ALA A 74 14.31 -4.87 -8.62
N LEU A 75 13.64 -5.68 -7.78
CA LEU A 75 12.27 -6.12 -8.03
C LEU A 75 11.29 -4.95 -8.07
N HIS A 76 11.35 -4.03 -7.12
CA HIS A 76 10.47 -2.86 -7.07
C HIS A 76 10.68 -1.95 -8.29
N ASP A 77 11.92 -1.75 -8.71
CA ASP A 77 12.25 -0.97 -9.92
C ASP A 77 11.68 -1.62 -11.18
N TRP A 78 11.80 -2.96 -11.29
CA TRP A 78 11.20 -3.72 -12.38
C TRP A 78 9.67 -3.64 -12.36
N MET A 79 9.03 -3.83 -11.21
CA MET A 79 7.57 -3.70 -11.06
C MET A 79 7.09 -2.33 -11.54
N ASN A 80 7.81 -1.28 -11.16
CA ASN A 80 7.46 0.08 -11.56
C ASN A 80 7.69 0.35 -13.05
N ALA A 81 8.73 -0.25 -13.65
CA ALA A 81 8.97 -0.19 -15.10
C ALA A 81 7.83 -0.88 -15.87
N GLU A 82 7.39 -2.06 -15.43
CA GLU A 82 6.27 -2.80 -16.02
C GLU A 82 4.95 -2.01 -15.94
N LEU A 83 4.63 -1.44 -14.77
CA LEU A 83 3.43 -0.62 -14.60
C LEU A 83 3.43 0.61 -15.52
N ARG A 84 4.59 1.22 -15.76
CA ARG A 84 4.70 2.36 -16.69
C ARG A 84 4.34 2.01 -18.13
N THR A 85 4.59 0.78 -18.58
CA THR A 85 4.17 0.32 -19.91
C THR A 85 2.64 0.28 -20.04
N GLN A 86 1.93 0.22 -18.91
CA GLN A 86 0.47 0.17 -18.81
C GLN A 86 -0.15 1.51 -18.35
N GLY A 87 0.63 2.59 -18.37
CA GLY A 87 0.16 3.94 -18.00
C GLY A 87 0.01 4.18 -16.50
N ALA A 88 0.56 3.31 -15.66
CA ALA A 88 0.55 3.43 -14.20
C ALA A 88 1.98 3.50 -13.65
N HIS A 89 2.15 3.99 -12.42
CA HIS A 89 3.40 3.84 -11.66
C HIS A 89 3.17 4.05 -10.17
N ILE A 90 4.10 3.57 -9.37
CA ILE A 90 4.18 3.77 -7.92
C ILE A 90 5.16 4.93 -7.65
N ASP A 91 4.79 5.85 -6.78
CA ASP A 91 5.64 6.99 -6.44
C ASP A 91 6.80 6.58 -5.51
N ALA A 92 6.54 5.68 -4.54
CA ALA A 92 7.58 5.14 -3.67
C ALA A 92 7.25 3.74 -3.15
N PHE A 93 8.30 3.00 -2.79
CA PHE A 93 8.22 1.70 -2.12
C PHE A 93 8.92 1.77 -0.76
N TYR A 94 8.19 1.40 0.29
CA TYR A 94 8.72 1.19 1.64
C TYR A 94 8.58 -0.28 2.02
N HIS A 95 9.63 -0.87 2.55
CA HIS A 95 9.58 -2.25 3.02
C HIS A 95 10.15 -2.39 4.42
N CYS A 96 9.58 -3.32 5.19
CA CYS A 96 10.13 -3.73 6.47
C CYS A 96 10.91 -5.03 6.27
N PRO A 97 12.24 -5.04 6.48
CA PRO A 97 13.06 -6.24 6.32
C PRO A 97 13.02 -7.17 7.54
N HIS A 98 12.40 -6.76 8.64
CA HIS A 98 12.51 -7.42 9.93
C HIS A 98 11.54 -8.60 10.11
N HIS A 99 11.95 -9.56 10.95
CA HIS A 99 11.09 -10.61 11.50
C HIS A 99 11.23 -10.64 13.02
N PRO A 100 10.13 -10.68 13.81
CA PRO A 100 10.19 -10.58 15.26
C PRO A 100 11.15 -11.57 15.91
N ASP A 101 11.11 -12.83 15.46
CA ASP A 101 11.91 -13.93 16.04
C ASP A 101 13.39 -13.94 15.58
N ILE A 102 13.77 -13.11 14.58
CA ILE A 102 15.12 -13.12 14.00
C ILE A 102 15.85 -11.82 14.27
N SER A 103 15.20 -10.69 13.98
CA SER A 103 15.79 -9.36 14.07
C SER A 103 15.19 -8.51 15.21
N GLY A 104 14.29 -9.10 16.01
CA GLY A 104 13.60 -8.40 17.10
C GLY A 104 12.44 -7.50 16.63
N ALA A 105 11.80 -6.85 17.60
CA ALA A 105 10.71 -5.93 17.35
C ALA A 105 11.20 -4.67 16.63
N CYS A 106 10.34 -4.09 15.78
CA CYS A 106 10.59 -2.85 15.09
C CYS A 106 9.30 -2.03 14.98
N THR A 107 9.42 -0.75 14.66
CA THR A 107 8.28 0.16 14.46
C THR A 107 7.77 0.20 13.03
N CYS A 108 8.49 -0.40 12.06
CA CYS A 108 8.14 -0.37 10.65
C CYS A 108 7.25 -1.52 10.19
N ARG A 109 7.31 -2.70 10.86
CA ARG A 109 6.54 -3.88 10.45
C ARG A 109 5.05 -3.71 10.76
N LYS A 110 4.20 -3.77 9.73
CA LYS A 110 2.75 -3.85 9.93
C LYS A 110 2.40 -5.03 10.84
N PRO A 111 1.58 -4.84 11.91
CA PRO A 111 0.60 -3.77 12.09
C PRO A 111 1.12 -2.44 12.65
N ALA A 112 2.42 -2.25 12.91
CA ALA A 112 2.93 -0.94 13.28
C ALA A 112 2.87 0.04 12.09
N PRO A 113 2.59 1.34 12.32
CA PRO A 113 2.37 2.32 11.26
C PRO A 113 3.65 2.95 10.70
N GLY A 114 4.84 2.55 11.14
CA GLY A 114 6.07 3.28 10.92
C GLY A 114 6.45 3.51 9.45
N MET A 115 6.10 2.60 8.53
CA MET A 115 6.33 2.82 7.10
C MET A 115 5.41 3.92 6.54
N LEU A 116 4.13 3.96 6.98
CA LEU A 116 3.17 4.97 6.55
C LEU A 116 3.57 6.35 7.07
N LEU A 117 3.94 6.43 8.35
CA LEU A 117 4.38 7.69 8.98
C LEU A 117 5.64 8.23 8.33
N ARG A 118 6.62 7.38 8.06
CA ARG A 118 7.84 7.77 7.34
C ARG A 118 7.52 8.29 5.94
N ALA A 119 6.67 7.59 5.20
CA ALA A 119 6.27 8.05 3.87
C ALA A 119 5.53 9.39 3.92
N ALA A 120 4.70 9.61 4.96
CA ALA A 120 4.01 10.88 5.16
C ALA A 120 4.98 12.04 5.39
N ASP A 121 6.04 11.82 6.14
CA ASP A 121 7.09 12.82 6.34
C ASP A 121 7.90 13.08 5.06
N ASP A 122 8.30 12.02 4.35
CA ASP A 122 9.14 12.12 3.15
C ASP A 122 8.39 12.78 1.97
N TRP A 123 7.07 12.58 1.86
CA TRP A 123 6.24 13.00 0.71
C TRP A 123 5.22 14.08 1.03
N PHE A 124 5.20 14.61 2.25
CA PHE A 124 4.21 15.60 2.72
C PHE A 124 2.77 15.13 2.51
N ILE A 125 2.48 13.90 3.04
CA ILE A 125 1.17 13.26 2.87
C ILE A 125 0.19 13.71 3.96
N ASP A 126 -1.04 13.97 3.55
CA ASP A 126 -2.20 14.17 4.41
C ASP A 126 -2.80 12.79 4.75
N LEU A 127 -2.46 12.27 5.91
CA LEU A 127 -2.88 10.93 6.35
C LEU A 127 -4.40 10.81 6.56
N GLU A 128 -5.06 11.88 7.03
CA GLU A 128 -6.51 11.88 7.26
C GLU A 128 -7.31 11.79 5.97
N ARG A 129 -6.73 12.26 4.87
CA ARG A 129 -7.30 12.16 3.51
C ARG A 129 -6.75 11.00 2.71
N SER A 130 -6.01 10.10 3.37
CA SER A 130 -5.32 8.98 2.72
C SER A 130 -5.96 7.65 3.06
N TRP A 131 -5.64 6.65 2.26
CA TRP A 131 -6.20 5.31 2.32
C TRP A 131 -5.10 4.27 2.52
N MET A 132 -5.42 3.17 3.21
CA MET A 132 -4.56 1.98 3.27
C MET A 132 -5.30 0.79 2.72
N ILE A 133 -4.79 0.17 1.65
CA ILE A 133 -5.38 -1.00 1.01
C ILE A 133 -4.45 -2.19 1.22
N GLY A 134 -4.97 -3.30 1.72
CA GLY A 134 -4.25 -4.55 1.90
C GLY A 134 -5.19 -5.73 2.04
N ASP A 135 -4.63 -6.94 2.02
CA ASP A 135 -5.36 -8.21 2.12
C ASP A 135 -5.36 -8.81 3.54
N LYS A 136 -4.67 -8.15 4.50
CA LYS A 136 -4.49 -8.65 5.87
C LYS A 136 -4.94 -7.63 6.91
N MET A 137 -5.40 -8.13 8.06
CA MET A 137 -5.76 -7.26 9.20
C MET A 137 -4.59 -6.41 9.70
N SER A 138 -3.34 -6.85 9.49
CA SER A 138 -2.16 -6.04 9.79
C SER A 138 -2.10 -4.73 8.99
N ASP A 139 -2.66 -4.71 7.79
CA ASP A 139 -2.75 -3.53 6.94
C ASP A 139 -3.81 -2.57 7.48
N VAL A 140 -4.97 -3.11 7.84
CA VAL A 140 -6.07 -2.36 8.46
C VAL A 140 -5.61 -1.66 9.73
N VAL A 141 -4.95 -2.42 10.63
CA VAL A 141 -4.46 -1.89 11.91
C VAL A 141 -3.38 -0.83 11.67
N ALA A 142 -2.43 -1.06 10.76
CA ALA A 142 -1.39 -0.09 10.42
C ALA A 142 -1.99 1.20 9.82
N GLY A 143 -2.97 1.08 8.92
CA GLY A 143 -3.66 2.21 8.32
C GLY A 143 -4.38 3.07 9.36
N ARG A 144 -5.19 2.45 10.23
CA ARG A 144 -5.87 3.14 11.34
C ARG A 144 -4.89 3.82 12.30
N ALA A 145 -3.83 3.12 12.68
CA ALA A 145 -2.81 3.65 13.58
C ALA A 145 -2.04 4.85 12.98
N ALA A 146 -1.96 4.93 11.66
CA ALA A 146 -1.40 6.08 10.95
C ALA A 146 -2.40 7.23 10.76
N GLY A 147 -3.70 7.01 10.93
CA GLY A 147 -4.76 8.00 10.67
C GLY A 147 -5.38 7.89 9.28
N CYS A 148 -5.10 6.82 8.53
CA CYS A 148 -5.68 6.57 7.22
C CYS A 148 -6.99 5.77 7.31
N THR A 149 -7.85 5.91 6.29
CA THR A 149 -9.01 5.04 6.11
C THR A 149 -8.59 3.71 5.49
N PRO A 150 -8.80 2.55 6.16
CA PRO A 150 -8.42 1.27 5.60
C PRO A 150 -9.51 0.69 4.68
N ILE A 151 -9.09 -0.03 3.64
CA ILE A 151 -9.92 -0.91 2.83
C ILE A 151 -9.26 -2.30 2.83
N LEU A 152 -10.00 -3.31 3.27
CA LEU A 152 -9.55 -4.69 3.27
C LEU A 152 -9.97 -5.39 1.97
N LEU A 153 -9.00 -5.96 1.26
CA LEU A 153 -9.29 -6.79 0.11
C LEU A 153 -9.71 -8.18 0.59
N SER A 154 -10.92 -8.59 0.22
CA SER A 154 -11.43 -9.92 0.56
C SER A 154 -11.04 -10.92 -0.53
N THR A 155 -9.96 -11.64 -0.31
CA THR A 155 -9.50 -12.71 -1.20
C THR A 155 -10.23 -14.04 -0.98
N GLY A 156 -11.51 -13.99 -0.56
CA GLY A 156 -12.34 -15.20 -0.34
C GLY A 156 -12.18 -15.84 1.04
N ILE A 157 -11.40 -15.29 1.94
CA ILE A 157 -11.30 -15.75 3.33
C ILE A 157 -12.44 -15.11 4.14
N ALA A 158 -13.28 -15.94 4.77
CA ALA A 158 -14.25 -15.48 5.74
C ALA A 158 -13.50 -14.88 6.94
N LEU A 159 -13.65 -13.56 7.10
CA LEU A 159 -13.11 -12.86 8.27
C LEU A 159 -14.19 -12.81 9.35
N PRO A 160 -13.79 -12.67 10.64
CA PRO A 160 -14.74 -12.54 11.73
C PRO A 160 -15.71 -11.39 11.47
N ASP A 161 -16.99 -11.61 11.79
CA ASP A 161 -18.08 -10.63 11.67
C ASP A 161 -17.94 -9.40 12.61
N GLU A 162 -16.82 -9.29 13.30
CA GLU A 162 -16.60 -8.36 14.41
C GLU A 162 -16.31 -6.91 13.98
N GLU A 163 -16.17 -6.60 12.68
CA GLU A 163 -15.92 -5.23 12.22
C GLU A 163 -16.85 -4.82 11.05
N PRO A 164 -18.15 -4.60 11.31
CA PRO A 164 -19.12 -4.28 10.24
C PRO A 164 -18.87 -2.92 9.55
N ALA A 165 -18.15 -2.01 10.19
CA ALA A 165 -17.82 -0.68 9.64
C ALA A 165 -16.55 -0.67 8.77
N LEU A 166 -15.82 -1.80 8.64
CA LEU A 166 -14.63 -1.88 7.82
C LEU A 166 -15.01 -1.95 6.34
N LEU A 167 -14.48 -1.00 5.55
CA LEU A 167 -14.64 -1.02 4.10
C LEU A 167 -13.94 -2.25 3.50
N ARG A 168 -14.64 -2.91 2.59
CA ARG A 168 -14.17 -4.14 1.92
C ARG A 168 -14.29 -3.99 0.41
N ALA A 169 -13.40 -4.64 -0.32
CA ALA A 169 -13.43 -4.71 -1.78
C ALA A 169 -12.96 -6.08 -2.24
N ALA A 170 -13.50 -6.58 -3.35
CA ALA A 170 -13.08 -7.85 -3.95
C ALA A 170 -11.69 -7.76 -4.63
N GLY A 171 -11.23 -6.54 -4.90
CA GLY A 171 -9.94 -6.28 -5.52
C GLY A 171 -9.65 -4.79 -5.63
N LEU A 172 -8.47 -4.47 -6.18
CA LEU A 172 -8.00 -3.07 -6.23
C LEU A 172 -8.91 -2.18 -7.11
N GLY A 173 -9.57 -2.75 -8.13
CA GLY A 173 -10.52 -2.01 -8.97
C GLY A 173 -11.70 -1.47 -8.16
N GLU A 174 -12.35 -2.33 -7.36
CA GLU A 174 -13.47 -1.93 -6.50
C GLU A 174 -13.01 -0.99 -5.37
N ALA A 175 -11.83 -1.22 -4.80
CA ALA A 175 -11.24 -0.30 -3.82
C ALA A 175 -11.04 1.10 -4.42
N ALA A 176 -10.60 1.19 -5.68
CA ALA A 176 -10.49 2.46 -6.38
C ALA A 176 -11.87 3.11 -6.61
N ASP A 177 -12.93 2.33 -6.91
CA ASP A 177 -14.29 2.86 -7.03
C ASP A 177 -14.77 3.47 -5.71
N ILE A 178 -14.55 2.80 -4.58
CA ILE A 178 -14.89 3.30 -3.24
C ILE A 178 -14.20 4.64 -2.97
N ILE A 179 -12.88 4.72 -3.22
CA ILE A 179 -12.09 5.93 -2.99
C ILE A 179 -12.59 7.09 -3.85
N LEU A 180 -12.82 6.83 -5.13
CA LEU A 180 -13.19 7.87 -6.10
C LEU A 180 -14.62 8.34 -5.92
N SER A 181 -15.55 7.49 -5.45
CA SER A 181 -16.93 7.89 -5.13
C SER A 181 -17.01 8.70 -3.83
N GLY A 182 -16.22 8.35 -2.80
CA GLY A 182 -16.17 9.12 -1.54
C GLY A 182 -15.54 10.50 -1.69
N GLY A 183 -14.59 10.67 -2.64
CA GLY A 183 -13.97 11.96 -2.91
C GLY A 183 -14.90 12.97 -3.64
N GLN A 184 -15.97 12.51 -4.28
CA GLN A 184 -16.93 13.39 -4.96
C GLN A 184 -17.87 14.11 -3.98
N SER A 185 -18.12 13.56 -2.79
CA SER A 185 -18.97 14.19 -1.77
C SER A 185 -18.33 15.44 -1.14
N ALA A 186 -17.00 15.54 -1.10
CA ALA A 186 -16.30 16.67 -0.50
C ALA A 186 -16.11 17.87 -1.47
N ALA A 187 -16.29 17.67 -2.77
CA ALA A 187 -16.13 18.73 -3.78
C ALA A 187 -17.44 19.48 -4.12
N SER A 188 -18.59 18.99 -3.58
CA SER A 188 -19.92 19.59 -3.88
C SER A 188 -20.36 20.63 -2.84
N ASP A 189 -19.61 20.81 -1.75
CA ASP A 189 -19.94 21.74 -0.66
C ASP A 189 -18.96 22.94 -0.56
N ALA A 190 -18.26 23.30 -1.64
CA ALA A 190 -17.35 24.45 -1.70
C ALA A 190 -17.79 25.52 -2.69
#